data_3a93db0bdb6ef5dc81d7b65fd3aa072c
#
_entry.id   3a93db0bdb6ef5dc81d7b65fd3aa072c
#
_cell.length_a   1.000
_cell.length_b   1.000
_cell.length_c   1.000
_cell.angle_alpha   90.00
_cell.angle_beta   90.00
_cell.angle_gamma   90.00
#
_symmetry.space_group_name_H-M   'P 1'
#
loop_
_entity.id
_entity.type
_entity.pdbx_description
1 polymer ?
#
loop_
_entity_poly.entity_id
_entity_poly.type
_entity_poly.pdbx_seq_one_letter_code
_entity_poly.pdbx_strand_id
1 'polypeptide(L)'
;HRAASAVKVGLRRRAEHPDYDGTEEFNYFLSVVFPYDQLKILAYNRVVHDLNGMDEHAFIASLKFNFELMIMPGFPCKPVEKHCMGMYVGGNWYHLKAWDDVYAKKDIVGQLDVSILQEKVLSPILGIGDPRTDQRIRFVGGSHKLSELAQIADSTGGGAFAMFPTAMEDLMQIADESKLMPPKSTWFEPKLRSGLFIHKLS
;
A
#
# COMPACT_ATOMS: atom_id res chain seq x y z
N HIS A 1 4.86 -13.63 -1.94
CA HIS A 1 5.26 -14.05 -3.29
C HIS A 1 6.35 -15.12 -3.31
N ARG A 2 7.42 -14.97 -2.49
CA ARG A 2 8.50 -15.97 -2.43
C ARG A 2 7.99 -17.32 -1.90
N ALA A 3 7.26 -17.33 -0.79
CA ALA A 3 6.68 -18.55 -0.22
C ALA A 3 5.71 -19.23 -1.21
N ALA A 4 4.81 -18.46 -1.84
CA ALA A 4 3.89 -19.01 -2.83
C ALA A 4 4.61 -19.60 -4.05
N SER A 5 5.69 -18.94 -4.52
CA SER A 5 6.52 -19.47 -5.61
C SER A 5 7.25 -20.75 -5.19
N ALA A 6 7.80 -20.79 -3.97
CA ALA A 6 8.48 -21.99 -3.44
C ALA A 6 7.53 -23.18 -3.33
N VAL A 7 6.31 -22.98 -2.80
CA VAL A 7 5.27 -24.02 -2.75
C VAL A 7 4.94 -24.54 -4.14
N LYS A 8 4.76 -23.65 -5.11
CA LYS A 8 4.44 -24.04 -6.50
C LYS A 8 5.55 -24.84 -7.16
N VAL A 9 6.80 -24.43 -6.94
CA VAL A 9 7.99 -25.18 -7.43
C VAL A 9 8.09 -26.53 -6.73
N GLY A 10 7.92 -26.57 -5.40
CA GLY A 10 7.95 -27.82 -4.62
C GLY A 10 6.92 -28.83 -5.10
N LEU A 11 5.66 -28.41 -5.30
CA LEU A 11 4.60 -29.30 -5.81
C LEU A 11 4.95 -29.89 -7.18
N ARG A 12 5.46 -29.05 -8.09
CA ARG A 12 5.88 -29.52 -9.43
C ARG A 12 7.03 -30.51 -9.35
N ARG A 13 8.06 -30.19 -8.55
CA ARG A 13 9.24 -31.06 -8.39
C ARG A 13 8.90 -32.40 -7.76
N ARG A 14 8.01 -32.43 -6.77
CA ARG A 14 7.50 -33.68 -6.20
C ARG A 14 6.88 -34.60 -7.26
N ALA A 15 6.09 -34.03 -8.16
CA ALA A 15 5.46 -34.80 -9.22
C ALA A 15 6.46 -35.36 -10.26
N GLU A 16 7.63 -34.73 -10.42
CA GLU A 16 8.72 -35.11 -11.32
C GLU A 16 9.71 -36.11 -10.69
N HIS A 17 9.67 -36.30 -9.33
CA HIS A 17 10.59 -37.16 -8.59
C HIS A 17 9.89 -38.42 -8.06
N PRO A 18 10.09 -39.60 -8.70
CA PRO A 18 9.42 -40.84 -8.30
C PRO A 18 9.90 -41.35 -6.92
N ASP A 19 11.13 -41.02 -6.54
CA ASP A 19 11.74 -41.44 -5.26
C ASP A 19 11.68 -40.35 -4.18
N TYR A 20 10.65 -39.47 -4.24
CA TYR A 20 10.47 -38.37 -3.28
C TYR A 20 10.31 -38.90 -1.84
N ASP A 21 11.20 -38.48 -0.94
CA ASP A 21 11.19 -38.88 0.48
C ASP A 21 10.94 -37.69 1.45
N GLY A 22 10.93 -36.46 0.96
CA GLY A 22 10.65 -35.26 1.74
C GLY A 22 11.90 -34.51 2.20
N THR A 23 13.09 -35.02 1.94
CA THR A 23 14.37 -34.39 2.34
C THR A 23 14.96 -33.47 1.27
N GLU A 24 14.40 -33.47 0.07
CA GLU A 24 14.92 -32.74 -1.06
C GLU A 24 14.91 -31.21 -0.86
N GLU A 25 15.96 -30.54 -1.35
CA GLU A 25 16.16 -29.09 -1.20
C GLU A 25 15.02 -28.24 -1.73
N PHE A 26 14.28 -28.73 -2.73
CA PHE A 26 13.12 -28.00 -3.24
C PHE A 26 11.92 -27.93 -2.27
N ASN A 27 11.97 -28.63 -1.13
CA ASN A 27 10.99 -28.49 -0.04
C ASN A 27 11.26 -27.25 0.82
N TYR A 28 12.42 -26.64 0.70
CA TYR A 28 12.86 -25.50 1.47
C TYR A 28 12.98 -24.24 0.63
N PHE A 29 12.95 -23.10 1.25
CA PHE A 29 13.25 -21.82 0.59
C PHE A 29 14.04 -20.93 1.54
N LEU A 30 14.88 -20.07 0.96
CA LEU A 30 15.65 -19.11 1.72
C LEU A 30 14.72 -18.07 2.34
N SER A 31 14.70 -18.04 3.66
CA SER A 31 14.00 -17.03 4.46
C SER A 31 14.98 -16.18 5.25
N VAL A 32 14.66 -14.90 5.41
CA VAL A 32 15.41 -13.99 6.27
C VAL A 32 14.47 -13.50 7.34
N VAL A 33 14.88 -13.72 8.60
CA VAL A 33 14.12 -13.30 9.79
C VAL A 33 14.78 -12.06 10.37
N PHE A 34 14.00 -11.05 10.64
CA PHE A 34 14.43 -9.82 11.31
C PHE A 34 13.68 -9.65 12.62
N PRO A 35 14.32 -9.13 13.66
CA PRO A 35 13.61 -8.54 14.79
C PRO A 35 12.72 -7.39 14.30
N TYR A 36 11.52 -7.28 14.85
CA TYR A 36 10.52 -6.31 14.38
C TYR A 36 10.99 -4.85 14.53
N ASP A 37 11.87 -4.58 15.50
CA ASP A 37 12.45 -3.26 15.81
C ASP A 37 13.62 -2.87 14.87
N GLN A 38 14.11 -3.81 14.05
CA GLN A 38 15.14 -3.57 13.03
C GLN A 38 14.57 -3.24 11.65
N LEU A 39 13.27 -3.28 11.50
CA LEU A 39 12.59 -2.91 10.27
C LEU A 39 11.77 -1.64 10.45
N LYS A 40 11.87 -0.74 9.49
CA LYS A 40 11.04 0.46 9.43
C LYS A 40 10.02 0.34 8.30
N ILE A 41 8.76 0.59 8.61
CA ILE A 41 7.73 0.72 7.59
C ILE A 41 7.60 2.21 7.24
N LEU A 42 7.81 2.52 5.97
CA LEU A 42 7.55 3.84 5.40
C LEU A 42 6.18 3.85 4.72
N ALA A 43 5.66 5.05 4.49
CA ALA A 43 4.44 5.25 3.74
C ALA A 43 4.54 4.62 2.33
N TYR A 44 3.41 4.16 1.82
CA TYR A 44 3.28 3.76 0.43
C TYR A 44 2.23 4.66 -0.21
N ASN A 45 2.72 5.72 -0.86
CA ASN A 45 1.89 6.79 -1.40
C ASN A 45 1.23 6.38 -2.72
N ARG A 46 0.18 7.09 -3.13
CA ARG A 46 -0.55 6.87 -4.39
C ARG A 46 -0.59 8.16 -5.19
N VAL A 47 -0.46 8.01 -6.51
CA VAL A 47 -0.77 9.08 -7.46
C VAL A 47 -1.79 8.52 -8.44
N VAL A 48 -2.88 9.24 -8.66
CA VAL A 48 -3.90 8.94 -9.66
C VAL A 48 -3.72 9.86 -10.85
N HIS A 49 -3.90 9.34 -12.05
CA HIS A 49 -3.58 10.05 -13.28
C HIS A 49 -4.72 10.94 -13.79
N ASP A 50 -5.93 10.75 -13.26
CA ASP A 50 -7.11 11.55 -13.57
C ASP A 50 -8.09 11.55 -12.40
N LEU A 51 -9.10 12.40 -12.47
CA LEU A 51 -10.17 12.53 -11.49
C LEU A 51 -11.49 11.90 -11.96
N ASN A 52 -11.43 10.89 -12.83
CA ASN A 52 -12.61 10.18 -13.35
C ASN A 52 -13.63 11.13 -14.01
N GLY A 53 -13.15 12.09 -14.79
CA GLY A 53 -13.97 13.07 -15.49
C GLY A 53 -14.53 14.21 -14.65
N MET A 54 -14.22 14.24 -13.34
CA MET A 54 -14.58 15.37 -12.48
C MET A 54 -13.57 16.51 -12.60
N ASP A 55 -14.04 17.72 -12.39
CA ASP A 55 -13.16 18.84 -12.06
C ASP A 55 -12.72 18.79 -10.59
N GLU A 56 -11.76 19.61 -10.22
CA GLU A 56 -11.21 19.66 -8.86
C GLU A 56 -12.27 19.95 -7.80
N HIS A 57 -13.20 20.87 -8.08
CA HIS A 57 -14.22 21.26 -7.12
C HIS A 57 -15.21 20.14 -6.85
N ALA A 58 -15.65 19.46 -7.90
CA ALA A 58 -16.54 18.30 -7.78
C ALA A 58 -15.85 17.16 -7.03
N PHE A 59 -14.56 16.90 -7.34
CA PHE A 59 -13.79 15.90 -6.63
C PHE A 59 -13.63 16.22 -5.14
N ILE A 60 -13.21 17.45 -4.79
CA ILE A 60 -13.09 17.90 -3.40
C ILE A 60 -14.45 17.82 -2.67
N ALA A 61 -15.54 18.20 -3.34
CA ALA A 61 -16.87 18.13 -2.75
C ALA A 61 -17.29 16.69 -2.44
N SER A 62 -16.95 15.74 -3.32
CA SER A 62 -17.26 14.30 -3.10
C SER A 62 -16.56 13.70 -1.91
N LEU A 63 -15.36 14.18 -1.56
CA LEU A 63 -14.60 13.69 -0.42
C LEU A 63 -15.19 14.08 0.94
N LYS A 64 -15.92 15.20 1.03
CA LYS A 64 -16.49 15.74 2.28
C LYS A 64 -17.50 14.79 2.95
N PHE A 65 -18.06 13.86 2.22
CA PHE A 65 -18.94 12.83 2.79
C PHE A 65 -18.19 11.84 3.71
N ASN A 66 -16.90 11.64 3.47
CA ASN A 66 -16.09 10.66 4.18
C ASN A 66 -14.96 11.29 5.01
N PHE A 67 -14.62 12.57 4.74
CA PHE A 67 -13.46 13.21 5.34
C PHE A 67 -13.74 14.65 5.74
N GLU A 68 -13.13 15.06 6.84
CA GLU A 68 -12.85 16.46 7.13
C GLU A 68 -11.68 16.89 6.24
N LEU A 69 -11.83 18.04 5.55
CA LEU A 69 -10.81 18.58 4.66
C LEU A 69 -10.35 19.94 5.15
N MET A 70 -9.03 20.11 5.23
CA MET A 70 -8.38 21.39 5.52
C MET A 70 -7.34 21.68 4.44
N ILE A 71 -7.44 22.83 3.78
CA ILE A 71 -6.41 23.27 2.82
C ILE A 71 -5.12 23.63 3.55
N MET A 72 -3.96 23.24 2.98
CA MET A 72 -2.62 23.48 3.51
C MET A 72 -1.84 24.40 2.55
N PRO A 73 -2.04 25.73 2.59
CA PRO A 73 -1.46 26.63 1.61
C PRO A 73 0.06 26.63 1.66
N GLY A 74 0.69 26.36 0.50
CA GLY A 74 2.14 26.50 0.32
C GLY A 74 3.02 25.40 0.92
N PHE A 75 2.44 24.39 1.59
CA PHE A 75 3.22 23.34 2.23
C PHE A 75 2.70 21.95 1.87
N PRO A 76 3.61 20.98 1.60
CA PRO A 76 3.23 19.58 1.46
C PRO A 76 2.60 19.06 2.76
N CYS A 77 1.46 18.37 2.64
CA CYS A 77 0.77 17.78 3.77
C CYS A 77 1.26 16.34 4.00
N LYS A 78 2.11 16.16 5.03
CA LYS A 78 2.52 14.84 5.50
C LYS A 78 1.65 14.45 6.70
N PRO A 79 0.87 13.36 6.62
CA PRO A 79 0.06 12.91 7.76
C PRO A 79 0.95 12.50 8.94
N VAL A 80 0.47 12.77 10.16
CA VAL A 80 1.21 12.51 11.42
C VAL A 80 0.52 11.48 12.31
N GLU A 81 -0.70 11.09 11.98
CA GLU A 81 -1.49 10.11 12.74
C GLU A 81 -2.32 9.22 11.80
N LYS A 82 -2.80 8.09 12.33
CA LYS A 82 -3.74 7.17 11.64
C LYS A 82 -5.02 7.90 11.25
N HIS A 83 -5.65 7.42 10.18
CA HIS A 83 -6.89 7.93 9.61
C HIS A 83 -6.77 9.34 9.03
N CYS A 84 -5.51 9.81 8.88
CA CYS A 84 -5.17 11.06 8.22
C CYS A 84 -4.36 10.82 6.96
N MET A 85 -4.60 11.63 5.95
CA MET A 85 -3.90 11.58 4.66
C MET A 85 -3.58 13.00 4.19
N GLY A 86 -2.46 13.17 3.50
CA GLY A 86 -2.22 14.35 2.70
C GLY A 86 -2.76 14.12 1.29
N MET A 87 -3.50 15.05 0.73
CA MET A 87 -3.95 15.00 -0.66
C MET A 87 -3.44 16.22 -1.43
N TYR A 88 -2.95 15.98 -2.63
CA TYR A 88 -2.59 17.03 -3.58
C TYR A 88 -3.51 16.96 -4.79
N VAL A 89 -4.12 18.09 -5.13
CA VAL A 89 -4.92 18.27 -6.35
C VAL A 89 -4.98 19.76 -6.68
N GLY A 90 -4.94 20.11 -7.98
CA GLY A 90 -5.11 21.47 -8.43
C GLY A 90 -4.10 22.47 -7.86
N GLY A 91 -2.85 22.08 -7.72
CA GLY A 91 -1.80 22.95 -7.18
C GLY A 91 -1.81 23.09 -5.65
N ASN A 92 -2.76 22.48 -4.94
CA ASN A 92 -2.92 22.64 -3.49
C ASN A 92 -2.80 21.32 -2.73
N TRP A 93 -2.23 21.42 -1.53
CA TRP A 93 -2.25 20.33 -0.56
C TRP A 93 -3.44 20.48 0.39
N TYR A 94 -4.01 19.36 0.75
CA TYR A 94 -5.12 19.24 1.71
C TYR A 94 -4.77 18.20 2.76
N HIS A 95 -5.12 18.47 4.01
CA HIS A 95 -5.19 17.47 5.07
C HIS A 95 -6.58 16.85 5.05
N LEU A 96 -6.64 15.53 4.92
CA LEU A 96 -7.87 14.74 5.02
C LEU A 96 -7.84 13.96 6.32
N LYS A 97 -8.90 14.05 7.11
CA LYS A 97 -9.13 13.22 8.28
C LYS A 97 -10.42 12.44 8.09
N ALA A 98 -10.34 11.12 8.11
CA ALA A 98 -11.52 10.28 7.97
C ALA A 98 -12.47 10.47 9.18
N TRP A 99 -13.79 10.58 8.91
CA TRP A 99 -14.77 10.58 9.98
C TRP A 99 -14.77 9.23 10.71
N ASP A 100 -15.08 9.24 12.00
CA ASP A 100 -15.02 8.06 12.88
C ASP A 100 -15.96 6.92 12.48
N ASP A 101 -16.99 7.20 11.72
CA ASP A 101 -18.00 6.26 11.22
C ASP A 101 -17.69 5.71 9.80
N VAL A 102 -16.65 6.23 9.17
CA VAL A 102 -16.27 5.87 7.80
C VAL A 102 -15.55 4.52 7.72
N TYR A 103 -14.94 4.08 8.79
CA TYR A 103 -14.19 2.82 8.85
C TYR A 103 -14.68 1.90 9.98
N ALA A 104 -14.60 0.61 9.76
CA ALA A 104 -15.06 -0.40 10.71
C ALA A 104 -14.05 -0.55 11.87
N LYS A 105 -14.30 0.07 13.01
CA LYS A 105 -13.40 0.05 14.19
C LYS A 105 -13.02 -1.35 14.70
N LYS A 106 -13.83 -2.37 14.39
CA LYS A 106 -13.58 -3.77 14.77
C LYS A 106 -12.89 -4.61 13.69
N ASP A 107 -12.74 -4.08 12.49
CA ASP A 107 -12.02 -4.77 11.40
C ASP A 107 -10.63 -4.17 11.25
N ILE A 108 -9.63 -4.90 11.70
CA ILE A 108 -8.23 -4.45 11.66
C ILE A 108 -7.73 -4.14 10.24
N VAL A 109 -8.25 -4.81 9.22
CA VAL A 109 -7.88 -4.54 7.82
C VAL A 109 -8.66 -3.32 7.29
N GLY A 110 -9.96 -3.24 7.57
CA GLY A 110 -10.83 -2.14 7.13
C GLY A 110 -10.46 -0.78 7.72
N GLN A 111 -9.85 -0.75 8.91
CA GLN A 111 -9.39 0.50 9.54
C GLN A 111 -8.03 1.01 9.06
N LEU A 112 -7.31 0.25 8.21
CA LEU A 112 -6.06 0.74 7.64
C LEU A 112 -6.32 1.92 6.70
N ASP A 113 -5.46 2.94 6.74
CA ASP A 113 -5.59 4.11 5.87
C ASP A 113 -5.65 3.75 4.39
N VAL A 114 -4.93 2.70 3.99
CA VAL A 114 -4.93 2.19 2.61
C VAL A 114 -6.28 1.57 2.23
N SER A 115 -6.97 0.92 3.18
CA SER A 115 -8.32 0.37 2.99
C SER A 115 -9.35 1.49 2.92
N ILE A 116 -9.26 2.46 3.84
CA ILE A 116 -10.13 3.64 3.84
C ILE A 116 -10.03 4.38 2.51
N LEU A 117 -8.81 4.65 2.04
CA LEU A 117 -8.60 5.31 0.75
C LEU A 117 -9.19 4.49 -0.41
N GLN A 118 -8.97 3.16 -0.42
CA GLN A 118 -9.50 2.28 -1.46
C GLN A 118 -11.03 2.28 -1.48
N GLU A 119 -11.65 2.09 -0.33
CA GLU A 119 -13.10 1.89 -0.21
C GLU A 119 -13.92 3.18 -0.28
N LYS A 120 -13.33 4.31 0.10
CA LYS A 120 -14.06 5.59 0.18
C LYS A 120 -13.69 6.58 -0.91
N VAL A 121 -12.58 6.38 -1.61
CA VAL A 121 -12.11 7.29 -2.66
C VAL A 121 -11.83 6.56 -3.97
N LEU A 122 -10.86 5.63 -3.97
CA LEU A 122 -10.36 5.05 -5.22
C LEU A 122 -11.44 4.29 -5.96
N SER A 123 -12.17 3.42 -5.27
CA SER A 123 -13.22 2.62 -5.90
C SER A 123 -14.50 3.42 -6.19
N PRO A 124 -15.16 4.07 -5.22
CA PRO A 124 -16.46 4.69 -5.45
C PRO A 124 -16.40 6.01 -6.21
N ILE A 125 -15.34 6.80 -6.04
CA ILE A 125 -15.23 8.15 -6.61
C ILE A 125 -14.41 8.12 -7.90
N LEU A 126 -13.23 7.50 -7.86
CA LEU A 126 -12.31 7.47 -8.99
C LEU A 126 -12.51 6.24 -9.91
N GLY A 127 -13.37 5.29 -9.55
CA GLY A 127 -13.63 4.10 -10.34
C GLY A 127 -12.45 3.12 -10.44
N ILE A 128 -11.47 3.21 -9.52
CA ILE A 128 -10.30 2.33 -9.45
C ILE A 128 -10.62 1.16 -8.54
N GLY A 129 -11.14 0.06 -9.11
CA GLY A 129 -11.56 -1.13 -8.36
C GLY A 129 -10.40 -1.99 -7.88
N ASP A 130 -9.53 -2.44 -8.78
CA ASP A 130 -8.32 -3.18 -8.42
C ASP A 130 -7.07 -2.35 -8.72
N PRO A 131 -6.44 -1.77 -7.69
CA PRO A 131 -5.29 -0.89 -7.87
C PRO A 131 -4.01 -1.63 -8.35
N ARG A 132 -4.02 -2.97 -8.43
CA ARG A 132 -2.89 -3.76 -8.96
C ARG A 132 -2.87 -3.78 -10.49
N THR A 133 -4.01 -3.62 -11.11
CA THR A 133 -4.19 -3.77 -12.56
C THR A 133 -4.62 -2.48 -13.26
N ASP A 134 -5.16 -1.52 -12.53
CA ASP A 134 -5.57 -0.22 -13.09
C ASP A 134 -4.34 0.64 -13.42
N GLN A 135 -4.26 1.09 -14.67
CA GLN A 135 -3.14 1.90 -15.17
C GLN A 135 -3.23 3.38 -14.73
N ARG A 136 -4.37 3.80 -14.19
CA ARG A 136 -4.58 5.18 -13.72
C ARG A 136 -4.01 5.43 -12.33
N ILE A 137 -3.52 4.40 -11.63
CA ILE A 137 -2.89 4.56 -10.32
C ILE A 137 -1.43 4.15 -10.34
N ARG A 138 -0.59 4.96 -9.72
CA ARG A 138 0.83 4.69 -9.50
C ARG A 138 1.14 4.69 -8.01
N PHE A 139 1.97 3.74 -7.59
CA PHE A 139 2.45 3.64 -6.22
C PHE A 139 3.84 4.24 -6.08
N VAL A 140 4.05 5.08 -5.07
CA VAL A 140 5.31 5.77 -4.81
C VAL A 140 5.75 5.50 -3.37
N GLY A 141 6.93 4.91 -3.20
CA GLY A 141 7.47 4.59 -1.87
C GLY A 141 7.75 5.83 -1.03
N GLY A 142 7.63 5.69 0.29
CA GLY A 142 7.78 6.80 1.24
C GLY A 142 9.20 7.36 1.40
N SER A 143 10.17 6.83 0.64
CA SER A 143 11.51 7.42 0.48
C SER A 143 11.54 8.61 -0.48
N HIS A 144 10.52 8.78 -1.32
CA HIS A 144 10.38 9.90 -2.25
C HIS A 144 9.84 11.15 -1.53
N LYS A 145 10.21 12.32 -2.04
CA LYS A 145 9.69 13.60 -1.53
C LYS A 145 8.23 13.80 -1.94
N LEU A 146 7.46 14.46 -1.09
CA LEU A 146 6.06 14.80 -1.41
C LEU A 146 5.94 15.73 -2.63
N SER A 147 6.95 16.57 -2.90
CA SER A 147 7.01 17.38 -4.11
C SER A 147 7.07 16.54 -5.40
N GLU A 148 7.66 15.36 -5.36
CA GLU A 148 7.67 14.45 -6.52
C GLU A 148 6.27 13.88 -6.80
N LEU A 149 5.48 13.62 -5.74
CA LEU A 149 4.09 13.22 -5.89
C LEU A 149 3.26 14.30 -6.57
N ALA A 150 3.43 15.56 -6.12
CA ALA A 150 2.76 16.71 -6.71
C ALA A 150 3.12 16.88 -8.20
N GLN A 151 4.41 16.81 -8.54
CA GLN A 151 4.88 16.89 -9.93
C GLN A 151 4.27 15.80 -10.83
N ILE A 152 4.15 14.57 -10.34
CA ILE A 152 3.54 13.48 -11.11
C ILE A 152 2.04 13.78 -11.30
N ALA A 153 1.33 14.21 -10.24
CA ALA A 153 -0.08 14.56 -10.32
C ALA A 153 -0.34 15.69 -11.31
N ASP A 154 0.46 16.77 -11.26
CA ASP A 154 0.39 17.89 -12.19
C ASP A 154 0.61 17.46 -13.64
N SER A 155 1.57 16.57 -13.87
CA SER A 155 1.89 16.10 -15.23
C SER A 155 0.78 15.27 -15.87
N THR A 156 -0.15 14.74 -15.08
CA THR A 156 -1.24 13.87 -15.54
C THR A 156 -2.62 14.53 -15.43
N GLY A 157 -2.75 15.62 -14.69
CA GLY A 157 -4.03 16.26 -14.39
C GLY A 157 -4.85 15.53 -13.34
N GLY A 158 -4.22 14.68 -12.54
CA GLY A 158 -4.86 13.88 -11.50
C GLY A 158 -4.61 14.41 -10.09
N GLY A 159 -4.38 13.50 -9.15
CA GLY A 159 -4.11 13.83 -7.76
C GLY A 159 -3.12 12.88 -7.09
N ALA A 160 -2.64 13.23 -5.91
CA ALA A 160 -1.75 12.39 -5.13
C ALA A 160 -2.22 12.27 -3.68
N PHE A 161 -1.94 11.11 -3.07
CA PHE A 161 -2.25 10.82 -1.68
C PHE A 161 -0.98 10.43 -0.93
N ALA A 162 -0.58 11.27 0.03
CA ALA A 162 0.46 10.96 0.99
C ALA A 162 -0.17 10.21 2.16
N MET A 163 0.29 8.97 2.36
CA MET A 163 -0.28 8.07 3.36
C MET A 163 0.47 8.14 4.68
N PHE A 164 -0.24 7.87 5.78
CA PHE A 164 0.42 7.54 7.04
C PHE A 164 1.03 6.12 6.95
N PRO A 165 2.23 5.88 7.46
CA PRO A 165 2.82 4.54 7.44
C PRO A 165 1.99 3.56 8.27
N THR A 166 1.72 2.37 7.74
CA THR A 166 1.13 1.28 8.54
C THR A 166 2.05 0.94 9.71
N ALA A 167 1.51 0.81 10.91
CA ALA A 167 2.29 0.43 12.07
C ALA A 167 2.73 -1.05 12.00
N MET A 168 3.86 -1.37 12.63
CA MET A 168 4.34 -2.76 12.71
C MET A 168 3.35 -3.63 13.50
N GLU A 169 2.74 -3.05 14.53
CA GLU A 169 1.74 -3.71 15.37
C GLU A 169 0.50 -4.10 14.57
N ASP A 170 0.03 -3.24 13.65
CA ASP A 170 -1.09 -3.58 12.77
C ASP A 170 -0.75 -4.76 11.86
N LEU A 171 0.46 -4.77 11.30
CA LEU A 171 0.93 -5.87 10.45
C LEU A 171 0.98 -7.19 11.23
N MET A 172 1.54 -7.17 12.44
CA MET A 172 1.65 -8.35 13.30
C MET A 172 0.27 -8.87 13.68
N GLN A 173 -0.63 -8.00 14.13
CA GLN A 173 -1.98 -8.40 14.50
C GLN A 173 -2.76 -8.99 13.31
N ILE A 174 -2.66 -8.40 12.11
CA ILE A 174 -3.28 -8.94 10.89
C ILE A 174 -2.75 -10.34 10.58
N ALA A 175 -1.44 -10.56 10.76
CA ALA A 175 -0.83 -11.86 10.56
C ALA A 175 -1.30 -12.90 11.61
N ASP A 176 -1.37 -12.51 12.88
CA ASP A 176 -1.86 -13.37 13.99
C ASP A 176 -3.32 -13.77 13.78
N GLU A 177 -4.15 -12.87 13.23
CA GLU A 177 -5.52 -13.15 12.85
C GLU A 177 -5.66 -13.92 11.52
N SER A 178 -4.53 -14.34 10.90
CA SER A 178 -4.48 -15.03 9.60
C SER A 178 -5.21 -14.27 8.48
N LYS A 179 -5.27 -12.95 8.58
CA LYS A 179 -5.83 -12.06 7.57
C LYS A 179 -4.76 -11.62 6.56
N LEU A 180 -5.20 -11.05 5.44
CA LEU A 180 -4.31 -10.56 4.39
C LEU A 180 -4.28 -9.04 4.38
N MET A 181 -3.07 -8.49 4.25
CA MET A 181 -2.89 -7.06 4.00
C MET A 181 -3.38 -6.67 2.61
N PRO A 182 -4.00 -5.49 2.44
CA PRO A 182 -4.24 -4.93 1.12
C PRO A 182 -2.94 -4.77 0.32
N PRO A 183 -2.99 -4.79 -1.01
CA PRO A 183 -1.80 -4.63 -1.83
C PRO A 183 -1.15 -3.25 -1.60
N LYS A 184 0.20 -3.23 -1.59
CA LYS A 184 0.97 -1.99 -1.47
C LYS A 184 0.67 -1.19 -0.19
N SER A 185 0.49 -1.88 0.94
CA SER A 185 0.23 -1.27 2.25
C SER A 185 1.51 -0.87 2.98
N THR A 186 2.61 -1.55 2.73
CA THR A 186 3.86 -1.38 3.47
C THR A 186 5.06 -1.19 2.54
N TRP A 187 5.93 -0.27 2.90
CA TRP A 187 7.25 -0.10 2.28
C TRP A 187 8.32 -0.31 3.34
N PHE A 188 8.92 -1.50 3.36
CA PHE A 188 9.94 -1.84 4.34
C PHE A 188 11.31 -1.25 3.98
N GLU A 189 12.02 -0.77 5.00
CA GLU A 189 13.43 -0.42 4.96
C GLU A 189 14.16 -1.06 6.18
N PRO A 190 15.40 -1.59 5.98
CA PRO A 190 16.12 -1.69 4.71
C PRO A 190 15.53 -2.72 3.76
N LYS A 191 15.71 -2.54 2.45
CA LYS A 191 15.32 -3.53 1.44
C LYS A 191 16.28 -4.71 1.46
N LEU A 192 15.72 -5.93 1.44
CA LEU A 192 16.49 -7.14 1.20
C LEU A 192 17.13 -7.09 -0.19
N ARG A 193 18.42 -7.32 -0.23
CA ARG A 193 19.14 -7.45 -1.50
C ARG A 193 18.94 -8.86 -2.06
N SER A 194 18.74 -8.95 -3.36
CA SER A 194 18.69 -10.23 -4.09
C SER A 194 20.08 -10.63 -4.56
N GLY A 195 20.33 -11.95 -4.66
CA GLY A 195 21.57 -12.48 -5.25
C GLY A 195 22.79 -12.55 -4.32
N LEU A 196 22.65 -12.17 -3.04
CA LEU A 196 23.73 -12.37 -2.05
C LEU A 196 23.83 -13.83 -1.61
N PHE A 197 22.72 -14.52 -1.57
CA PHE A 197 22.62 -15.94 -1.24
C PHE A 197 21.80 -16.65 -2.30
N ILE A 198 22.21 -17.87 -2.65
CA ILE A 198 21.54 -18.71 -3.63
C ILE A 198 21.23 -20.03 -2.96
N HIS A 199 19.95 -20.43 -2.95
CA HIS A 199 19.51 -21.75 -2.55
C HIS A 199 19.33 -22.63 -3.79
N LYS A 200 20.14 -23.69 -3.92
CA LYS A 200 20.03 -24.63 -5.03
C LYS A 200 18.92 -25.63 -4.70
N LEU A 201 18.11 -25.98 -5.68
CA LEU A 201 16.96 -26.88 -5.55
C LEU A 201 17.26 -28.30 -6.05
N SER A 202 18.51 -28.58 -6.29
CA SER A 202 19.03 -29.89 -6.74
C SER A 202 20.00 -30.42 -5.74
#